data_3d9ae1fa6d0bf43c35302693421da6ba
#
_entry.id   3d9ae1fa6d0bf43c35302693421da6ba
#
_cell.length_a   1.000
_cell.length_b   1.000
_cell.length_c   1.000
_cell.angle_alpha   90.00
_cell.angle_beta   90.00
_cell.angle_gamma   90.00
#
_symmetry.space_group_name_H-M   'P 1'
#
loop_
_entity.id
_entity.type
_entity.pdbx_description
1 polymer ?
#
loop_
_entity_poly.entity_id
_entity_poly.type
_entity_poly.pdbx_seq_one_letter_code
_entity_poly.pdbx_strand_id
1 'polypeptide(L)'
;SSDLTPTIKVKSSAKKKAQIIWNLKGNGVKYQVYYSTKKNKGYKKAATINSSKGKATVKKLKSKKKYYFKVRCSKTVKGHTYYSAYSKIKSIKIK
;
A
#
# COMPACT_ATOMS: atom_id res chain seq x y z
N SER A 1 -12.06 12.68 16.48
CA SER A 1 -12.09 11.57 15.54
C SER A 1 -10.69 11.20 15.11
N SER A 2 -10.34 10.00 15.34
CA SER A 2 -9.06 9.50 14.91
C SER A 2 -9.13 9.16 13.42
N ASP A 3 -8.60 10.03 12.61
CA ASP A 3 -8.45 9.71 11.19
C ASP A 3 -7.20 8.86 11.03
N LEU A 4 -7.39 7.57 10.78
CA LEU A 4 -6.31 6.62 10.61
C LEU A 4 -5.88 6.49 9.14
N THR A 5 -6.11 7.53 8.35
CA THR A 5 -5.69 7.50 6.95
C THR A 5 -4.17 7.42 6.87
N PRO A 6 -3.61 6.35 6.31
CA PRO A 6 -2.16 6.22 6.24
C PRO A 6 -1.56 7.17 5.21
N THR A 7 -0.32 7.55 5.47
CA THR A 7 0.48 8.33 4.53
C THR A 7 1.58 7.44 3.97
N ILE A 8 1.75 7.41 2.67
CA ILE A 8 2.72 6.53 2.05
C ILE A 8 3.69 7.29 1.15
N LYS A 9 4.85 6.69 0.98
CA LYS A 9 5.83 7.08 -0.03
C LYS A 9 6.08 5.87 -0.92
N VAL A 10 6.26 6.12 -2.21
CA VAL A 10 6.48 5.05 -3.17
C VAL A 10 7.76 5.33 -3.93
N LYS A 11 8.59 4.30 -4.10
CA LYS A 11 9.82 4.43 -4.88
C LYS A 11 10.10 3.13 -5.63
N SER A 12 10.87 3.23 -6.70
CA SER A 12 11.33 2.06 -7.46
C SER A 12 12.85 2.07 -7.48
N SER A 13 13.45 1.34 -6.56
CA SER A 13 14.91 1.25 -6.44
C SER A 13 15.49 0.05 -7.19
N ALA A 14 14.64 -0.83 -7.70
CA ALA A 14 15.06 -2.02 -8.43
C ALA A 14 14.15 -2.24 -9.64
N LYS A 15 14.65 -2.95 -10.62
CA LYS A 15 13.89 -3.25 -11.83
C LYS A 15 12.66 -4.08 -11.50
N LYS A 16 11.52 -3.73 -12.10
CA LYS A 16 10.25 -4.46 -11.96
C LYS A 16 9.74 -4.55 -10.53
N LYS A 17 10.21 -3.66 -9.65
CA LYS A 17 9.80 -3.63 -8.25
C LYS A 17 9.46 -2.22 -7.82
N ALA A 18 8.54 -2.13 -6.87
CA ALA A 18 8.21 -0.88 -6.21
C ALA A 18 8.21 -1.10 -4.71
N GLN A 19 8.66 -0.11 -3.96
CA GLN A 19 8.65 -0.15 -2.51
C GLN A 19 7.70 0.92 -2.00
N ILE A 20 6.79 0.49 -1.13
CA ILE A 20 5.83 1.39 -0.48
C ILE A 20 6.23 1.49 0.99
N ILE A 21 6.36 2.71 1.49
CA ILE A 21 6.77 3.00 2.86
C ILE A 21 5.65 3.79 3.52
N TRP A 22 5.29 3.41 4.74
CA TRP A 22 4.26 4.11 5.50
C TRP A 22 4.78 4.51 6.87
N ASN A 23 4.05 5.44 7.50
CA ASN A 23 4.47 5.99 8.79
C ASN A 23 3.66 5.49 9.98
N LEU A 24 2.48 4.90 9.75
CA LEU A 24 1.65 4.39 10.84
C LEU A 24 2.01 2.95 11.13
N LYS A 25 2.57 2.71 12.29
CA LYS A 25 2.95 1.38 12.76
C LYS A 25 2.19 1.07 14.04
N GLY A 26 1.57 -0.10 14.11
CA GLY A 26 0.83 -0.46 15.32
C GLY A 26 0.69 -1.96 15.45
N ASN A 27 0.49 -2.40 16.68
CA ASN A 27 0.27 -3.83 16.96
C ASN A 27 -1.11 -4.24 16.48
N GLY A 28 -1.18 -5.39 15.83
CA GLY A 28 -2.44 -5.93 15.34
C GLY A 28 -3.04 -5.21 14.14
N VAL A 29 -2.30 -4.28 13.55
CA VAL A 29 -2.73 -3.55 12.36
C VAL A 29 -1.99 -4.09 11.15
N LYS A 30 -2.73 -4.33 10.08
CA LYS A 30 -2.15 -4.78 8.81
C LYS A 30 -2.42 -3.75 7.74
N TYR A 31 -1.50 -3.64 6.79
CA TYR A 31 -1.64 -2.79 5.62
C TYR A 31 -1.96 -3.64 4.41
N GLN A 32 -3.00 -3.26 3.69
CA GLN A 32 -3.33 -3.86 2.41
C GLN A 32 -2.83 -2.93 1.32
N VAL A 33 -1.93 -3.42 0.47
CA VAL A 33 -1.33 -2.65 -0.60
C VAL A 33 -2.08 -2.96 -1.90
N TYR A 34 -2.56 -1.92 -2.56
CA TYR A 34 -3.25 -2.04 -3.84
C TYR A 34 -2.48 -1.30 -4.93
N TYR A 35 -2.52 -1.82 -6.13
CA TYR A 35 -1.86 -1.18 -7.27
C TYR A 35 -2.72 -1.25 -8.52
N SER A 36 -2.47 -0.33 -9.44
CA SER A 36 -3.16 -0.30 -10.72
C SER A 36 -2.31 0.47 -11.74
N THR A 37 -2.57 0.22 -13.02
CA THR A 37 -1.99 1.02 -14.09
C THR A 37 -2.84 2.23 -14.42
N LYS A 38 -4.03 2.34 -13.78
CA LYS A 38 -4.96 3.47 -13.97
C LYS A 38 -5.19 4.12 -12.62
N LYS A 39 -5.39 5.44 -12.62
CA LYS A 39 -5.51 6.21 -11.38
C LYS A 39 -6.75 5.87 -10.58
N ASN A 40 -7.89 5.70 -11.25
CA ASN A 40 -9.19 5.64 -10.58
C ASN A 40 -9.90 4.30 -10.68
N LYS A 41 -9.26 3.27 -11.21
CA LYS A 41 -9.91 1.96 -11.37
C LYS A 41 -8.92 0.83 -11.58
N GLY A 42 -9.42 -0.39 -11.51
CA GLY A 42 -8.61 -1.57 -11.81
C GLY A 42 -7.62 -1.94 -10.71
N TYR A 43 -7.82 -1.45 -9.50
CA TYR A 43 -6.91 -1.77 -8.41
C TYR A 43 -7.00 -3.23 -7.99
N LYS A 44 -5.83 -3.83 -7.79
CA LYS A 44 -5.70 -5.21 -7.32
C LYS A 44 -4.87 -5.22 -6.06
N LYS A 45 -5.23 -6.11 -5.14
CA LYS A 45 -4.46 -6.27 -3.92
C LYS A 45 -3.13 -6.96 -4.23
N ALA A 46 -2.03 -6.29 -3.91
CA ALA A 46 -0.70 -6.84 -4.12
C ALA A 46 -0.20 -7.62 -2.92
N ALA A 47 -0.48 -7.13 -1.70
CA ALA A 47 0.04 -7.76 -0.50
C ALA A 47 -0.74 -7.31 0.73
N THR A 48 -0.69 -8.13 1.78
CA THR A 48 -1.13 -7.77 3.12
C THR A 48 0.06 -7.94 4.05
N ILE A 49 0.44 -6.88 4.74
CA ILE A 49 1.69 -6.85 5.50
C ILE A 49 1.43 -6.25 6.88
N ASN A 50 2.10 -6.76 7.90
CA ASN A 50 2.02 -6.18 9.23
C ASN A 50 2.56 -4.76 9.22
N SER A 51 1.83 -3.83 9.86
CA SER A 51 2.20 -2.42 9.86
C SER A 51 3.54 -2.18 10.55
N SER A 52 3.92 -3.05 11.47
CA SER A 52 5.19 -2.93 12.18
C SER A 52 6.40 -3.00 11.26
N LYS A 53 6.27 -3.59 10.08
CA LYS A 53 7.36 -3.64 9.11
C LYS A 53 7.65 -2.28 8.47
N GLY A 54 6.68 -1.41 8.41
CA GLY A 54 6.85 -0.05 7.89
C GLY A 54 6.99 0.06 6.38
N LYS A 55 7.08 -1.05 5.67
CA LYS A 55 7.29 -1.03 4.22
C LYS A 55 6.82 -2.32 3.58
N ALA A 56 6.56 -2.24 2.27
CA ALA A 56 6.20 -3.40 1.47
C ALA A 56 6.90 -3.30 0.12
N THR A 57 7.25 -4.43 -0.45
CA THR A 57 7.81 -4.50 -1.79
C THR A 57 6.85 -5.23 -2.71
N VAL A 58 6.50 -4.59 -3.82
CA VAL A 58 5.67 -5.18 -4.86
C VAL A 58 6.58 -5.61 -6.00
N LYS A 59 6.48 -6.86 -6.39
CA LYS A 59 7.33 -7.46 -7.42
C LYS A 59 6.54 -7.75 -8.69
N LYS A 60 7.24 -8.18 -9.73
CA LYS A 60 6.63 -8.61 -10.99
C LYS A 60 5.86 -7.50 -11.70
N LEU A 61 6.31 -6.27 -11.54
CA LEU A 61 5.77 -5.14 -12.26
C LEU A 61 6.45 -4.99 -13.61
N LYS A 62 5.76 -4.31 -14.53
CA LYS A 62 6.34 -4.03 -15.84
C LYS A 62 7.34 -2.88 -15.74
N SER A 63 8.53 -3.12 -16.27
CA SER A 63 9.59 -2.12 -16.32
C SER A 63 9.17 -0.92 -17.18
N LYS A 64 9.58 0.27 -16.77
CA LYS A 64 9.32 1.53 -17.49
C LYS A 64 7.83 1.88 -17.63
N LYS A 65 6.97 1.29 -16.79
CA LYS A 65 5.55 1.58 -16.78
C LYS A 65 5.16 2.31 -15.52
N LYS A 66 4.21 3.25 -15.63
CA LYS A 66 3.72 4.01 -14.49
C LYS A 66 2.65 3.20 -13.78
N TYR A 67 2.80 3.05 -12.46
CA TYR A 67 1.83 2.39 -11.60
C TYR A 67 1.33 3.33 -10.54
N TYR A 68 0.11 3.12 -10.11
CA TYR A 68 -0.53 3.86 -9.03
C TYR A 68 -0.68 2.93 -7.84
N PHE A 69 -0.39 3.44 -6.65
CA PHE A 69 -0.47 2.66 -5.42
C PHE A 69 -1.32 3.37 -4.39
N LYS A 70 -2.05 2.60 -3.63
CA LYS A 70 -2.75 3.07 -2.45
C LYS A 70 -2.76 1.94 -1.42
N VAL A 71 -2.89 2.32 -0.15
CA VAL A 71 -2.95 1.35 0.94
C VAL A 71 -4.10 1.71 1.87
N ARG A 72 -4.53 0.74 2.64
CA ARG A 72 -5.42 0.97 3.77
C ARG A 72 -5.01 0.06 4.91
N CYS A 73 -5.31 0.49 6.13
CA CYS A 73 -5.08 -0.31 7.32
C CYS A 73 -6.27 -1.23 7.56
N SER A 74 -6.01 -2.39 8.15
CA SER A 74 -7.05 -3.23 8.67
C SER A 74 -6.70 -3.68 10.08
N LYS A 75 -7.71 -3.82 10.92
CA LYS A 75 -7.54 -4.27 12.29
C LYS A 75 -8.66 -5.23 12.62
N THR A 76 -8.33 -6.39 13.16
CA THR A 76 -9.32 -7.38 13.59
C THR A 76 -9.44 -7.35 15.10
N VAL A 77 -10.66 -7.14 15.59
CA VAL A 77 -10.99 -7.13 17.00
C VAL A 77 -12.17 -8.05 17.23
N LYS A 78 -12.00 -9.06 18.08
CA LYS A 78 -13.06 -10.03 18.44
C LYS A 78 -13.76 -10.61 17.21
N GLY A 79 -12.98 -11.00 16.19
CA GLY A 79 -13.51 -11.60 14.98
C GLY A 79 -14.08 -10.63 13.96
N HIS A 80 -14.09 -9.32 14.25
CA HIS A 80 -14.53 -8.30 13.30
C HIS A 80 -13.32 -7.58 12.72
N THR A 81 -13.33 -7.38 11.40
CA THR A 81 -12.27 -6.66 10.71
C THR A 81 -12.76 -5.27 10.35
N TYR A 82 -12.00 -4.26 10.77
CA TYR A 82 -12.27 -2.86 10.48
C TYR A 82 -11.23 -2.34 9.51
N TYR A 83 -11.65 -1.50 8.58
CA TYR A 83 -10.77 -0.92 7.57
C TYR A 83 -10.71 0.59 7.71
N SER A 84 -9.51 1.15 7.51
CA SER A 84 -9.37 2.60 7.43
C SER A 84 -9.73 3.08 6.03
N ALA A 85 -9.79 4.40 5.86
CA ALA A 85 -9.85 4.98 4.53
C ALA A 85 -8.56 4.67 3.77
N TYR A 86 -8.63 4.70 2.43
CA TYR A 86 -7.43 4.52 1.62
C TYR A 86 -6.53 5.75 1.73
N SER A 87 -5.22 5.52 1.65
CA SER A 87 -4.25 6.59 1.55
C SER A 87 -4.45 7.38 0.25
N LYS A 88 -3.79 8.52 0.15
CA LYS A 88 -3.70 9.22 -1.13
C LYS A 88 -3.04 8.30 -2.14
N ILE A 89 -3.50 8.41 -3.39
CA ILE A 89 -2.92 7.63 -4.47
C ILE A 89 -1.57 8.23 -4.82
N LYS A 90 -0.55 7.40 -4.83
CA LYS A 90 0.80 7.77 -5.24
C LYS A 90 1.16 7.02 -6.50
N SER A 91 1.90 7.65 -7.37
CA SER A 91 2.32 7.02 -8.61
C SER A 91 3.82 7.04 -8.76
N ILE A 92 4.34 6.05 -9.49
CA ILE A 92 5.76 5.97 -9.78
C ILE A 92 5.97 5.19 -11.08
N LYS A 93 7.01 5.58 -11.80
CA LYS A 93 7.45 4.85 -12.97
C LYS A 93 8.44 3.78 -12.54
N ILE A 94 8.17 2.54 -12.91
CA ILE A 94 8.97 1.40 -12.51
C ILE A 94 10.26 1.34 -13.34
N LYS A 95 11.35 1.03 -12.67
CA LYS A 95 12.64 0.84 -13.34
C LYS A 95 12.68 -0.38 -14.23
#